data_374a33012a7fb80bc878334a2aae0273
#
_entry.id   374a33012a7fb80bc878334a2aae0273
#
_cell.length_a   1.000
_cell.length_b   1.000
_cell.length_c   1.000
_cell.angle_alpha   90.00
_cell.angle_beta   90.00
_cell.angle_gamma   90.00
#
_symmetry.space_group_name_H-M   'P 1'
#
loop_
_entity.id
_entity.type
_entity.pdbx_description
1 polymer ?
#
loop_
_entity_poly.entity_id
_entity_poly.type
_entity_poly.pdbx_seq_one_letter_code
_entity_poly.pdbx_strand_id
1 'polypeptide(L)'
;MKRLAKLVTTRSKTVLYGFIALIALSTIFGIQSFGALKGGGYEDPTSDSARVTTLLSTEFKIDQPELVAILDFGRSADDPLSQTVATAFTDRLKEYSAVDEVSSYYTNGRAASLKSIDGTAVYFFVNLDDKVNQAKVATEMQDEFGGGFNEA
;
A
#
# COMPACT_ATOMS: atom_id res chain seq x y z
N MET A 1 37.18 -31.58 16.78
CA MET A 1 36.30 -31.05 17.82
C MET A 1 37.01 -30.55 19.08
N LYS A 2 38.06 -31.19 19.59
CA LYS A 2 38.80 -30.78 20.82
C LYS A 2 39.44 -29.37 20.74
N ARG A 3 39.85 -28.88 19.55
CA ARG A 3 40.47 -27.55 19.38
C ARG A 3 39.47 -26.42 19.52
N LEU A 4 38.25 -26.59 19.00
CA LEU A 4 37.15 -25.63 19.13
C LEU A 4 36.67 -25.49 20.58
N ALA A 5 36.49 -26.61 21.27
CA ALA A 5 36.13 -26.62 22.69
C ALA A 5 37.16 -25.87 23.56
N LYS A 6 38.45 -26.09 23.30
CA LYS A 6 39.54 -25.41 24.01
C LYS A 6 39.58 -23.91 23.74
N LEU A 7 39.25 -23.47 22.53
CA LEU A 7 39.19 -22.05 22.14
C LEU A 7 38.05 -21.32 22.82
N VAL A 8 36.89 -21.96 22.90
CA VAL A 8 35.69 -21.40 23.57
C VAL A 8 35.90 -21.26 25.07
N THR A 9 36.56 -22.24 25.71
CA THR A 9 36.78 -22.20 27.16
C THR A 9 37.92 -21.26 27.56
N THR A 10 39.00 -21.16 26.75
CA THR A 10 40.18 -20.35 27.08
C THR A 10 40.03 -18.87 26.72
N ARG A 11 39.22 -18.54 25.71
CA ARG A 11 39.00 -17.18 25.24
C ARG A 11 37.48 -16.85 25.10
N SER A 12 36.71 -17.22 26.13
CA SER A 12 35.27 -17.07 26.17
C SER A 12 34.80 -15.64 25.84
N LYS A 13 35.46 -14.62 26.35
CA LYS A 13 35.16 -13.21 26.06
C LYS A 13 35.35 -12.84 24.58
N THR A 14 36.42 -13.32 23.95
CA THR A 14 36.70 -13.06 22.52
C THR A 14 35.66 -13.74 21.65
N VAL A 15 35.24 -14.97 21.98
CA VAL A 15 34.20 -15.69 21.26
C VAL A 15 32.85 -14.98 21.43
N LEU A 16 32.52 -14.52 22.64
CA LEU A 16 31.31 -13.78 22.92
C LEU A 16 31.23 -12.47 22.11
N TYR A 17 32.31 -11.67 22.13
CA TYR A 17 32.34 -10.43 21.34
C TYR A 17 32.26 -10.69 19.82
N GLY A 18 32.93 -11.73 19.33
CA GLY A 18 32.85 -12.16 17.94
C GLY A 18 31.44 -12.55 17.54
N PHE A 19 30.70 -13.24 18.42
CA PHE A 19 29.34 -13.64 18.16
C PHE A 19 28.37 -12.45 18.19
N ILE A 20 28.55 -11.52 19.13
CA ILE A 20 27.78 -10.27 19.18
C ILE A 20 28.00 -9.42 17.91
N ALA A 21 29.24 -9.30 17.47
CA ALA A 21 29.57 -8.58 16.25
C ALA A 21 28.94 -9.23 15.00
N LEU A 22 28.94 -10.56 14.94
CA LEU A 22 28.32 -11.30 13.85
C LEU A 22 26.81 -11.11 13.83
N ILE A 23 26.16 -11.13 14.99
CA ILE A 23 24.71 -10.84 15.11
C ILE A 23 24.42 -9.41 14.65
N ALA A 24 25.19 -8.43 15.11
CA ALA A 24 24.99 -7.03 14.74
C ALA A 24 25.14 -6.82 13.21
N LEU A 25 26.15 -7.42 12.59
CA LEU A 25 26.33 -7.39 11.14
C LEU A 25 25.15 -8.06 10.41
N SER A 26 24.72 -9.23 10.87
CA SER A 26 23.60 -9.95 10.28
C SER A 26 22.29 -9.16 10.38
N THR A 27 22.08 -8.42 11.47
CA THR A 27 20.91 -7.57 11.66
C THR A 27 20.89 -6.41 10.66
N ILE A 28 22.05 -5.77 10.44
CA ILE A 28 22.16 -4.66 9.46
C ILE A 28 21.82 -5.15 8.05
N PHE A 29 22.37 -6.29 7.64
CA PHE A 29 22.04 -6.88 6.32
C PHE A 29 20.62 -7.40 6.25
N GLY A 30 20.09 -7.95 7.35
CA GLY A 30 18.72 -8.43 7.43
C GLY A 30 17.67 -7.32 7.24
N ILE A 31 17.86 -6.17 7.90
CA ILE A 31 16.94 -5.02 7.78
C ILE A 31 16.90 -4.50 6.34
N GLN A 32 18.04 -4.44 5.66
CA GLN A 32 18.09 -4.01 4.26
C GLN A 32 17.33 -4.98 3.33
N SER A 33 17.33 -6.28 3.64
CA SER A 33 16.60 -7.28 2.86
C SER A 33 15.08 -7.12 2.97
N PHE A 34 14.56 -6.68 4.14
CA PHE A 34 13.13 -6.39 4.29
C PHE A 34 12.68 -5.19 3.45
N GLY A 35 13.53 -4.17 3.29
CA GLY A 35 13.24 -3.03 2.41
C GLY A 35 13.25 -3.37 0.91
N ALA A 36 13.90 -4.48 0.53
CA ALA A 36 13.92 -4.96 -0.85
C ALA A 36 12.73 -5.88 -1.18
N LEU A 37 12.00 -6.36 -0.18
CA LEU A 37 10.74 -7.09 -0.37
C LEU A 37 9.66 -6.08 -0.78
N LYS A 38 9.46 -5.92 -2.06
CA LYS A 38 8.30 -5.21 -2.60
C LYS A 38 7.05 -6.00 -2.21
N GLY A 39 6.05 -5.33 -1.65
CA GLY A 39 4.77 -5.93 -1.23
C GLY A 39 3.89 -6.47 -2.38
N GLY A 40 4.40 -6.46 -3.61
CA GLY A 40 3.73 -6.97 -4.80
C GLY A 40 4.72 -7.71 -5.69
N GLY A 41 5.13 -8.91 -5.32
CA GLY A 41 6.18 -9.62 -6.05
C GLY A 41 5.90 -11.11 -6.27
N TYR A 42 4.65 -11.53 -6.13
CA TYR A 42 4.24 -12.92 -6.41
C TYR A 42 3.71 -13.12 -7.83
N GLU A 43 3.67 -12.08 -8.63
CA GLU A 43 3.30 -12.21 -10.03
C GLU A 43 4.53 -12.56 -10.87
N ASP A 44 4.47 -13.71 -11.52
CA ASP A 44 5.44 -14.06 -12.55
C ASP A 44 5.22 -13.13 -13.76
N PRO A 45 6.18 -12.23 -14.08
CA PRO A 45 6.02 -11.29 -15.19
C PRO A 45 5.92 -11.99 -16.55
N THR A 46 6.20 -13.28 -16.60
CA THR A 46 6.05 -14.11 -17.82
C THR A 46 4.70 -14.81 -17.89
N SER A 47 3.88 -14.73 -16.86
CA SER A 47 2.55 -15.36 -16.83
C SER A 47 1.58 -14.68 -17.81
N ASP A 48 0.59 -15.43 -18.27
CA ASP A 48 -0.45 -14.88 -19.14
C ASP A 48 -1.28 -13.79 -18.43
N SER A 49 -1.47 -13.91 -17.11
CA SER A 49 -2.14 -12.87 -16.31
C SER A 49 -1.34 -11.56 -16.28
N ALA A 50 -0.02 -11.62 -16.08
CA ALA A 50 0.83 -10.42 -16.11
C ALA A 50 0.83 -9.76 -17.50
N ARG A 51 0.78 -10.56 -18.57
CA ARG A 51 0.64 -10.02 -19.94
C ARG A 51 -0.69 -9.33 -20.16
N VAL A 52 -1.79 -9.88 -19.62
CA VAL A 52 -3.12 -9.23 -19.69
C VAL A 52 -3.11 -7.93 -18.90
N THR A 53 -2.56 -7.91 -17.69
CA THR A 53 -2.42 -6.68 -16.88
C THR A 53 -1.62 -5.62 -17.63
N THR A 54 -0.48 -5.99 -18.22
CA THR A 54 0.34 -5.08 -19.03
C THR A 54 -0.43 -4.55 -20.24
N LEU A 55 -1.19 -5.40 -20.94
CA LEU A 55 -2.03 -4.97 -22.06
C LEU A 55 -3.13 -3.99 -21.60
N LEU A 56 -3.77 -4.25 -20.47
CA LEU A 56 -4.80 -3.38 -19.93
C LEU A 56 -4.23 -1.99 -19.58
N SER A 57 -3.06 -1.93 -18.97
CA SER A 57 -2.43 -0.66 -18.60
C SER A 57 -1.90 0.09 -19.82
N THR A 58 -1.24 -0.58 -20.78
CA THR A 58 -0.60 0.09 -21.91
C THR A 58 -1.57 0.47 -23.01
N GLU A 59 -2.49 -0.44 -23.39
CA GLU A 59 -3.40 -0.22 -24.51
C GLU A 59 -4.71 0.42 -24.09
N PHE A 60 -5.23 0.05 -22.92
CA PHE A 60 -6.53 0.53 -22.44
C PHE A 60 -6.43 1.58 -21.35
N LYS A 61 -5.22 1.85 -20.82
CA LYS A 61 -4.97 2.77 -19.70
C LYS A 61 -5.84 2.44 -18.48
N ILE A 62 -6.04 1.16 -18.23
CA ILE A 62 -6.74 0.63 -17.06
C ILE A 62 -5.68 0.10 -16.11
N ASP A 63 -5.31 0.88 -15.13
CA ASP A 63 -4.38 0.46 -14.08
C ASP A 63 -5.17 -0.14 -12.91
N GLN A 64 -4.53 -1.10 -12.22
CA GLN A 64 -5.11 -1.66 -11.00
C GLN A 64 -4.87 -0.65 -9.86
N PRO A 65 -5.90 -0.27 -9.11
CA PRO A 65 -5.73 0.66 -8.01
C PRO A 65 -4.92 0.02 -6.88
N GLU A 66 -3.95 0.73 -6.34
CA GLU A 66 -3.17 0.28 -5.19
C GLU A 66 -3.96 0.42 -3.89
N LEU A 67 -4.90 1.37 -3.84
CA LEU A 67 -5.73 1.60 -2.67
C LEU A 67 -7.21 1.67 -3.06
N VAL A 68 -8.03 1.10 -2.19
CA VAL A 68 -9.49 1.22 -2.28
C VAL A 68 -9.99 1.83 -0.98
N ALA A 69 -10.58 3.02 -1.08
CA ALA A 69 -11.28 3.64 0.03
C ALA A 69 -12.79 3.46 -0.12
N ILE A 70 -13.48 3.27 1.00
CA ILE A 70 -14.94 3.17 1.06
C ILE A 70 -15.42 4.33 1.91
N LEU A 71 -16.27 5.16 1.33
CA LEU A 71 -16.89 6.28 2.03
C LEU A 71 -18.38 6.00 2.20
N ASP A 72 -18.79 5.77 3.45
CA ASP A 72 -20.20 5.59 3.83
C ASP A 72 -20.74 6.91 4.35
N PHE A 73 -21.79 7.40 3.70
CA PHE A 73 -22.42 8.68 4.04
C PHE A 73 -23.53 8.54 5.09
N GLY A 74 -23.94 7.31 5.44
CA GLY A 74 -25.11 7.05 6.29
C GLY A 74 -26.42 7.56 5.67
N ARG A 75 -26.40 7.94 4.38
CA ARG A 75 -27.51 8.43 3.55
C ARG A 75 -27.27 8.05 2.10
N SER A 76 -28.24 8.31 1.23
CA SER A 76 -28.07 8.01 -0.19
C SER A 76 -26.82 8.66 -0.78
N ALA A 77 -26.04 7.90 -1.54
CA ALA A 77 -24.92 8.41 -2.30
C ALA A 77 -25.34 9.43 -3.39
N ASP A 78 -26.62 9.39 -3.80
CA ASP A 78 -27.16 10.34 -4.79
C ASP A 78 -27.61 11.67 -4.16
N ASP A 79 -27.54 11.80 -2.84
CA ASP A 79 -27.84 13.06 -2.13
C ASP A 79 -26.78 14.12 -2.48
N PRO A 80 -27.15 15.38 -2.73
CA PRO A 80 -26.21 16.46 -3.01
C PRO A 80 -25.15 16.66 -1.92
N LEU A 81 -25.49 16.45 -0.64
CA LEU A 81 -24.52 16.53 0.46
C LEU A 81 -23.47 15.40 0.37
N SER A 82 -23.90 14.18 0.02
CA SER A 82 -22.98 13.06 -0.19
C SER A 82 -21.99 13.36 -1.32
N GLN A 83 -22.46 14.00 -2.38
CA GLN A 83 -21.60 14.42 -3.48
C GLN A 83 -20.60 15.51 -3.04
N THR A 84 -21.01 16.45 -2.18
CA THR A 84 -20.11 17.48 -1.63
C THR A 84 -19.02 16.85 -0.80
N VAL A 85 -19.36 15.94 0.12
CA VAL A 85 -18.40 15.21 0.96
C VAL A 85 -17.44 14.38 0.10
N ALA A 86 -17.97 13.69 -0.92
CA ALA A 86 -17.15 12.91 -1.84
C ALA A 86 -16.16 13.77 -2.64
N THR A 87 -16.56 14.98 -3.01
CA THR A 87 -15.68 15.93 -3.70
C THR A 87 -14.57 16.38 -2.78
N ALA A 88 -14.91 16.81 -1.56
CA ALA A 88 -13.93 17.21 -0.56
C ALA A 88 -12.93 16.08 -0.24
N PHE A 89 -13.42 14.85 -0.12
CA PHE A 89 -12.57 13.67 0.07
C PHE A 89 -11.63 13.44 -1.12
N THR A 90 -12.14 13.55 -2.34
CA THR A 90 -11.32 13.44 -3.56
C THR A 90 -10.24 14.52 -3.60
N ASP A 91 -10.57 15.75 -3.28
CA ASP A 91 -9.64 16.87 -3.27
C ASP A 91 -8.56 16.65 -2.22
N ARG A 92 -8.93 16.16 -1.04
CA ARG A 92 -7.98 15.81 0.02
C ARG A 92 -7.02 14.67 -0.39
N LEU A 93 -7.51 13.63 -1.06
CA LEU A 93 -6.67 12.58 -1.60
C LEU A 93 -5.66 13.10 -2.62
N LYS A 94 -6.06 14.05 -3.46
CA LYS A 94 -5.21 14.66 -4.49
C LYS A 94 -4.14 15.62 -3.93
N GLU A 95 -4.24 16.03 -2.67
CA GLU A 95 -3.18 16.78 -2.00
C GLU A 95 -1.92 15.94 -1.75
N TYR A 96 -2.05 14.61 -1.73
CA TYR A 96 -0.91 13.72 -1.67
C TYR A 96 -0.21 13.69 -3.03
N SER A 97 1.04 14.14 -3.05
CA SER A 97 1.86 14.14 -4.28
C SER A 97 2.14 12.74 -4.84
N ALA A 98 1.85 11.72 -4.06
CA ALA A 98 1.97 10.32 -4.42
C ALA A 98 0.73 9.78 -5.16
N VAL A 99 -0.39 10.52 -5.17
CA VAL A 99 -1.63 10.12 -5.85
C VAL A 99 -1.58 10.59 -7.30
N ASP A 100 -1.67 9.66 -8.22
CA ASP A 100 -1.72 9.93 -9.65
C ASP A 100 -3.16 10.14 -10.12
N GLU A 101 -4.05 9.20 -9.78
CA GLU A 101 -5.44 9.27 -10.18
C GLU A 101 -6.38 8.80 -9.06
N VAL A 102 -7.55 9.47 -8.96
CA VAL A 102 -8.66 9.06 -8.08
C VAL A 102 -9.91 8.85 -8.92
N SER A 103 -10.42 7.64 -8.89
CA SER A 103 -11.60 7.20 -9.61
C SER A 103 -12.70 6.81 -8.63
N SER A 104 -13.95 7.23 -8.87
CA SER A 104 -15.07 6.99 -7.95
C SER A 104 -16.39 6.88 -8.69
N TYR A 105 -17.45 6.57 -7.94
CA TYR A 105 -18.83 6.60 -8.44
C TYR A 105 -19.17 7.92 -9.18
N TYR A 106 -18.71 9.05 -8.66
CA TYR A 106 -19.04 10.37 -9.22
C TYR A 106 -18.19 10.73 -10.45
N THR A 107 -16.96 10.22 -10.55
CA THR A 107 -16.07 10.47 -11.69
C THR A 107 -16.32 9.50 -12.85
N ASN A 108 -16.87 8.32 -12.59
CA ASN A 108 -17.12 7.27 -13.58
C ASN A 108 -18.61 7.19 -14.00
N GLY A 109 -19.22 8.32 -14.26
CA GLY A 109 -20.57 8.38 -14.82
C GLY A 109 -21.65 7.74 -13.92
N ARG A 110 -21.43 7.68 -12.62
CA ARG A 110 -22.30 7.03 -11.62
C ARG A 110 -22.50 5.54 -11.88
N ALA A 111 -21.42 4.83 -12.20
CA ALA A 111 -21.46 3.39 -12.43
C ALA A 111 -21.94 2.65 -11.17
N ALA A 112 -23.02 1.88 -11.29
CA ALA A 112 -23.66 1.19 -10.17
C ALA A 112 -22.72 0.21 -9.46
N SER A 113 -21.69 -0.31 -10.14
CA SER A 113 -20.66 -1.18 -9.57
C SER A 113 -19.76 -0.48 -8.54
N LEU A 114 -19.74 0.86 -8.53
CA LEU A 114 -18.94 1.68 -7.60
C LEU A 114 -19.77 2.19 -6.41
N LYS A 115 -20.98 1.73 -6.27
CA LYS A 115 -21.89 2.06 -5.17
C LYS A 115 -22.30 0.78 -4.44
N SER A 116 -22.42 0.85 -3.10
CA SER A 116 -22.92 -0.25 -2.29
C SER A 116 -24.34 -0.65 -2.66
N ILE A 117 -24.72 -1.88 -2.34
CA ILE A 117 -26.05 -2.42 -2.66
C ILE A 117 -27.18 -1.61 -1.99
N ASP A 118 -26.93 -1.14 -0.76
CA ASP A 118 -27.87 -0.28 -0.02
C ASP A 118 -27.88 1.18 -0.50
N GLY A 119 -26.91 1.54 -1.34
CA GLY A 119 -26.79 2.86 -1.93
C GLY A 119 -26.26 3.94 -1.00
N THR A 120 -25.70 3.60 0.16
CA THR A 120 -25.21 4.57 1.15
C THR A 120 -23.73 4.83 1.08
N ALA A 121 -22.95 3.90 0.51
CA ALA A 121 -21.51 4.00 0.40
C ALA A 121 -21.04 3.96 -1.05
N VAL A 122 -19.88 4.54 -1.31
CA VAL A 122 -19.21 4.51 -2.61
C VAL A 122 -17.74 4.08 -2.47
N TYR A 123 -17.24 3.50 -3.54
CA TYR A 123 -15.84 3.09 -3.65
C TYR A 123 -15.03 4.17 -4.35
N PHE A 124 -13.85 4.43 -3.81
CA PHE A 124 -12.82 5.25 -4.41
C PHE A 124 -11.63 4.36 -4.72
N PHE A 125 -11.21 4.36 -5.95
CA PHE A 125 -9.99 3.71 -6.41
C PHE A 125 -8.91 4.78 -6.53
N VAL A 126 -7.78 4.54 -5.88
CA VAL A 126 -6.66 5.47 -5.84
C VAL A 126 -5.46 4.80 -6.45
N ASN A 127 -4.95 5.38 -7.50
CA ASN A 127 -3.73 4.96 -8.15
C ASN A 127 -2.57 5.82 -7.63
N LEU A 128 -1.48 5.17 -7.24
CA LEU A 128 -0.28 5.81 -6.71
C LEU A 128 0.83 5.82 -7.77
N ASP A 129 1.68 6.83 -7.75
CA ASP A 129 2.88 6.88 -8.59
C ASP A 129 3.79 5.67 -8.26
N ASP A 130 4.20 4.93 -9.28
CA ASP A 130 5.10 3.77 -9.18
C ASP A 130 6.47 4.10 -8.56
N LYS A 131 6.85 5.38 -8.56
CA LYS A 131 8.14 5.84 -8.02
C LYS A 131 8.16 6.01 -6.51
N VAL A 132 7.00 5.97 -5.86
CA VAL A 132 6.90 6.12 -4.41
C VAL A 132 6.88 4.77 -3.70
N ASN A 133 7.16 4.79 -2.39
CA ASN A 133 6.92 3.61 -1.57
C ASN A 133 5.43 3.50 -1.25
N GLN A 134 4.69 2.80 -2.10
CA GLN A 134 3.23 2.66 -2.03
C GLN A 134 2.76 2.13 -0.67
N ALA A 135 3.50 1.18 -0.07
CA ALA A 135 3.16 0.63 1.25
C ALA A 135 3.24 1.69 2.36
N LYS A 136 4.21 2.61 2.28
CA LYS A 136 4.33 3.71 3.23
C LYS A 136 3.19 4.71 3.06
N VAL A 137 2.90 5.09 1.82
CA VAL A 137 1.79 6.01 1.50
C VAL A 137 0.45 5.42 1.93
N ALA A 138 0.23 4.12 1.68
CA ALA A 138 -0.97 3.43 2.13
C ALA A 138 -1.13 3.48 3.65
N THR A 139 -0.04 3.30 4.41
CA THR A 139 -0.07 3.39 5.87
C THR A 139 -0.40 4.81 6.34
N GLU A 140 0.24 5.83 5.75
CA GLU A 140 -0.03 7.23 6.08
C GLU A 140 -1.49 7.61 5.80
N MET A 141 -2.04 7.19 4.66
CA MET A 141 -3.45 7.41 4.33
C MET A 141 -4.38 6.65 5.27
N GLN A 142 -4.04 5.41 5.64
CA GLN A 142 -4.83 4.64 6.60
C GLN A 142 -4.83 5.31 7.98
N ASP A 143 -3.73 5.86 8.43
CA ASP A 143 -3.64 6.56 9.71
C ASP A 143 -4.46 7.86 9.69
N GLU A 144 -4.49 8.58 8.56
CA GLU A 144 -5.26 9.82 8.43
C GLU A 144 -6.76 9.58 8.24
N PHE A 145 -7.16 8.64 7.38
CA PHE A 145 -8.55 8.43 7.01
C PHE A 145 -9.21 7.22 7.66
N GLY A 146 -8.43 6.30 8.25
CA GLY A 146 -8.94 5.05 8.82
C GLY A 146 -9.89 5.21 10.01
N GLY A 147 -9.91 6.39 10.64
CA GLY A 147 -10.86 6.77 11.69
C GLY A 147 -12.15 7.42 11.20
N GLY A 148 -12.29 7.59 9.89
CA GLY A 148 -13.38 8.32 9.23
C GLY A 148 -12.95 9.70 8.74
N PHE A 149 -13.53 10.12 7.62
CA PHE A 149 -13.31 11.44 7.04
C PHE A 149 -14.26 12.45 7.71
N ASN A 150 -13.69 13.42 8.41
CA ASN A 150 -14.43 14.55 8.95
C ASN A 150 -14.05 15.80 8.16
N GLU A 151 -15.04 16.45 7.55
CA GLU A 151 -14.86 17.82 7.05
C GLU A 151 -14.63 18.75 8.25
N ALA A 152 -13.45 19.37 8.30
CA ALA A 152 -13.11 20.39 9.29
C ALA A 152 -13.61 21.77 8.82
#